data_ed2284d2b467af3ea6fd7582daf1e93b
#
_entry.id   ed2284d2b467af3ea6fd7582daf1e93b
#
_cell.length_a   1.000
_cell.length_b   1.000
_cell.length_c   1.000
_cell.angle_alpha   90.00
_cell.angle_beta   90.00
_cell.angle_gamma   90.00
#
_symmetry.space_group_name_H-M   'P 1'
#
loop_
_entity.id
_entity.type
_entity.pdbx_description
1 polymer ?
#
loop_
_entity_poly.entity_id
_entity_poly.type
_entity_poly.pdbx_seq_one_letter_code
_entity_poly.pdbx_strand_id
1 'polypeptide(L)'
;MIRTVVMLTGAVVSVGLVGAVSSDESTIPDLSDPKVISAGRNVFLKKHCSHCHGANGDGGINLTKRDLADPTYVFQAIADGRERGSMRMPAAREVLSDEEIWQTTAYVMSIGLKSK
;
A
#
# COMPACT_ATOMS: atom_id res chain seq x y z
N MET A 1 7.25 -72.76 12.74
CA MET A 1 6.36 -71.66 13.16
C MET A 1 6.92 -70.37 12.67
N ILE A 2 6.28 -69.86 11.71
CA ILE A 2 6.71 -68.59 11.11
C ILE A 2 5.92 -67.47 11.76
N ARG A 3 6.61 -66.60 12.42
CA ARG A 3 6.00 -65.40 12.92
C ARG A 3 6.21 -64.29 11.93
N THR A 4 5.18 -63.94 11.29
CA THR A 4 5.18 -62.77 10.42
C THR A 4 5.13 -61.54 11.29
N VAL A 5 6.23 -60.84 11.34
CA VAL A 5 6.24 -59.52 11.95
C VAL A 5 5.76 -58.53 10.92
N VAL A 6 4.55 -58.10 11.09
CA VAL A 6 4.06 -56.98 10.29
C VAL A 6 4.64 -55.69 10.87
N MET A 7 5.61 -55.20 10.19
CA MET A 7 6.10 -53.84 10.47
C MET A 7 5.09 -52.87 9.91
N LEU A 8 4.29 -52.34 10.77
CA LEU A 8 3.54 -51.12 10.43
C LEU A 8 4.51 -49.96 10.41
N THR A 9 4.95 -49.64 9.22
CA THR A 9 5.58 -48.36 9.02
C THR A 9 4.50 -47.31 9.09
N GLY A 10 4.42 -46.65 10.21
CA GLY A 10 3.57 -45.50 10.32
C GLY A 10 4.02 -44.41 9.34
N ALA A 11 3.20 -44.15 8.38
CA ALA A 11 3.44 -43.01 7.51
C ALA A 11 3.29 -41.76 8.32
N VAL A 12 4.38 -41.09 8.55
CA VAL A 12 4.34 -39.75 9.11
C VAL A 12 3.94 -38.82 7.98
N VAL A 13 2.70 -38.42 8.00
CA VAL A 13 2.23 -37.39 7.11
C VAL A 13 2.75 -36.08 7.67
N SER A 14 3.83 -35.64 7.12
CA SER A 14 4.27 -34.28 7.34
C SER A 14 3.31 -33.34 6.61
N VAL A 15 2.40 -32.79 7.34
CA VAL A 15 1.59 -31.71 6.81
C VAL A 15 2.52 -30.51 6.71
N GLY A 16 2.96 -30.25 5.50
CA GLY A 16 3.65 -29.00 5.24
C GLY A 16 2.73 -27.86 5.61
N LEU A 17 3.07 -27.18 6.66
CA LEU A 17 2.38 -25.96 7.00
C LEU A 17 2.68 -24.98 5.89
N VAL A 18 1.70 -24.74 5.06
CA VAL A 18 1.76 -23.59 4.17
C VAL A 18 1.86 -22.38 5.07
N GLY A 19 3.01 -21.73 5.07
CA GLY A 19 3.20 -20.55 5.87
C GLY A 19 2.04 -19.62 5.68
N ALA A 20 1.32 -19.34 6.74
CA ALA A 20 0.31 -18.33 6.72
C ALA A 20 0.96 -17.07 6.18
N VAL A 21 0.44 -16.55 5.08
CA VAL A 21 0.85 -15.24 4.58
C VAL A 21 0.53 -14.28 5.70
N SER A 22 1.56 -13.82 6.38
CA SER A 22 1.37 -12.84 7.41
C SER A 22 0.87 -11.58 6.73
N SER A 23 -0.27 -11.11 7.18
CA SER A 23 -0.87 -9.86 6.70
C SER A 23 0.03 -8.64 6.92
N ASP A 24 1.12 -8.80 7.68
CA ASP A 24 2.06 -7.74 8.00
C ASP A 24 3.14 -7.56 6.92
N GLU A 25 3.34 -8.55 6.10
CA GLU A 25 4.13 -8.38 4.89
C GLU A 25 3.22 -7.83 3.81
N SER A 26 2.95 -6.54 3.93
CA SER A 26 2.22 -5.84 2.89
C SER A 26 3.05 -5.94 1.61
N THR A 27 2.60 -6.79 0.73
CA THR A 27 3.10 -6.79 -0.63
C THR A 27 2.78 -5.44 -1.23
N ILE A 28 3.80 -4.67 -1.53
CA ILE A 28 3.64 -3.41 -2.22
C ILE A 28 3.05 -3.72 -3.59
N PRO A 29 1.88 -3.19 -3.94
CA PRO A 29 1.32 -3.43 -5.26
C PRO A 29 2.19 -2.82 -6.35
N ASP A 30 1.96 -3.22 -7.59
CA ASP A 30 2.59 -2.56 -8.72
C ASP A 30 2.05 -1.13 -8.83
N LEU A 31 2.88 -0.16 -8.45
CA LEU A 31 2.50 1.25 -8.43
C LEU A 31 2.34 1.87 -9.83
N SER A 32 2.75 1.15 -10.87
CA SER A 32 2.54 1.56 -12.26
C SER A 32 1.28 0.95 -12.88
N ASP A 33 0.62 0.02 -12.21
CA ASP A 33 -0.59 -0.61 -12.69
C ASP A 33 -1.74 0.42 -12.77
N PRO A 34 -2.33 0.63 -13.95
CA PRO A 34 -3.45 1.57 -14.10
C PRO A 34 -4.63 1.29 -13.16
N LYS A 35 -4.85 0.03 -12.81
CA LYS A 35 -5.92 -0.35 -11.87
C LYS A 35 -5.61 0.12 -10.45
N VAL A 36 -4.36 0.01 -10.03
CA VAL A 36 -3.91 0.48 -8.72
C VAL A 36 -3.99 2.01 -8.67
N ILE A 37 -3.54 2.68 -9.70
CA ILE A 37 -3.60 4.14 -9.81
C ILE A 37 -5.06 4.62 -9.78
N SER A 38 -5.94 3.98 -10.51
CA SER A 38 -7.37 4.31 -10.52
C SER A 38 -8.02 4.11 -9.16
N ALA A 39 -7.69 3.01 -8.47
CA ALA A 39 -8.15 2.77 -7.11
C ALA A 39 -7.66 3.86 -6.15
N GLY A 40 -6.42 4.27 -6.30
CA GLY A 40 -5.84 5.36 -5.50
C GLY A 40 -6.51 6.70 -5.75
N ARG A 41 -6.87 6.99 -6.99
CA ARG A 41 -7.62 8.19 -7.31
C ARG A 41 -8.98 8.20 -6.61
N ASN A 42 -9.67 7.06 -6.58
CA ASN A 42 -10.94 6.94 -5.88
C ASN A 42 -10.80 7.20 -4.38
N VAL A 43 -9.76 6.64 -3.75
CA VAL A 43 -9.46 6.90 -2.33
C VAL A 43 -9.18 8.39 -2.12
N PHE A 44 -8.37 8.98 -2.97
CA PHE A 44 -7.99 10.40 -2.92
C PHE A 44 -9.23 11.31 -2.93
N LEU A 45 -10.19 11.00 -3.78
CA LEU A 45 -11.43 11.78 -3.88
C LEU A 45 -12.38 11.52 -2.70
N LYS A 46 -12.53 10.26 -2.29
CA LYS A 46 -13.46 9.87 -1.22
C LYS A 46 -13.01 10.30 0.17
N LYS A 47 -11.71 10.33 0.41
CA LYS A 47 -11.14 10.63 1.72
C LYS A 47 -10.69 12.08 1.86
N HIS A 48 -11.19 12.93 0.99
CA HIS A 48 -11.02 14.38 1.07
C HIS A 48 -9.59 14.90 0.90
N CYS A 49 -8.69 14.12 0.36
CA CYS A 49 -7.37 14.59 -0.02
C CYS A 49 -7.48 15.76 -1.01
N SER A 50 -8.48 15.70 -1.87
CA SER A 50 -8.77 16.73 -2.86
C SER A 50 -9.16 18.09 -2.25
N HIS A 51 -9.58 18.14 -0.99
CA HIS A 51 -9.92 19.41 -0.34
C HIS A 51 -8.72 20.34 -0.23
N CYS A 52 -7.52 19.80 -0.01
CA CYS A 52 -6.28 20.57 0.07
C CYS A 52 -5.48 20.53 -1.21
N HIS A 53 -5.54 19.41 -1.93
CA HIS A 53 -4.70 19.17 -3.11
C HIS A 53 -5.43 19.38 -4.44
N GLY A 54 -6.73 19.63 -4.43
CA GLY A 54 -7.55 19.70 -5.64
C GLY A 54 -7.89 18.34 -6.23
N ALA A 55 -8.94 18.28 -7.05
CA ALA A 55 -9.44 17.01 -7.60
C ALA A 55 -8.42 16.31 -8.51
N ASN A 56 -7.51 17.05 -9.11
CA ASN A 56 -6.43 16.53 -9.96
C ASN A 56 -5.05 16.71 -9.33
N GLY A 57 -4.99 17.05 -8.05
CA GLY A 57 -3.75 17.27 -7.32
C GLY A 57 -3.05 18.59 -7.62
N ASP A 58 -3.64 19.45 -8.42
CA ASP A 58 -3.06 20.71 -8.91
C ASP A 58 -3.63 21.95 -8.22
N GLY A 59 -4.52 21.78 -7.25
CA GLY A 59 -5.10 22.89 -6.49
C GLY A 59 -4.38 23.10 -5.16
N GLY A 60 -4.51 24.28 -4.57
CA GLY A 60 -3.99 24.59 -3.25
C GLY A 60 -2.54 24.17 -3.05
N ILE A 61 -2.34 23.07 -2.33
CA ILE A 61 -1.03 22.44 -2.19
C ILE A 61 -0.82 21.55 -3.41
N ASN A 62 -0.12 22.10 -4.39
CA ASN A 62 -0.03 21.50 -5.72
C ASN A 62 0.98 20.33 -5.75
N LEU A 63 0.47 19.10 -5.87
CA LEU A 63 1.28 17.91 -5.93
C LEU A 63 1.97 17.72 -7.29
N THR A 64 1.42 18.29 -8.35
CA THR A 64 1.96 18.11 -9.72
C THR A 64 3.32 18.78 -9.91
N LYS A 65 3.68 19.70 -9.02
CA LYS A 65 4.97 20.41 -9.06
C LYS A 65 6.01 19.84 -8.10
N ARG A 66 5.70 18.73 -7.44
CA ARG A 66 6.60 18.10 -6.47
C ARG A 66 7.23 16.86 -7.06
N ASP A 67 8.49 16.62 -6.70
CA ASP A 67 9.13 15.35 -6.97
C ASP A 67 8.57 14.29 -6.02
N LEU A 68 7.80 13.38 -6.56
CA LEU A 68 7.12 12.32 -5.82
C LEU A 68 7.57 10.95 -6.33
N ALA A 69 8.84 10.83 -6.71
CA ALA A 69 9.38 9.60 -7.29
C ALA A 69 9.73 8.52 -6.25
N ASP A 70 9.91 8.90 -4.98
CA ASP A 70 10.22 7.94 -3.92
C ASP A 70 8.93 7.39 -3.30
N PRO A 71 8.57 6.13 -3.56
CA PRO A 71 7.33 5.56 -3.06
C PRO A 71 7.27 5.49 -1.53
N THR A 72 8.38 5.20 -0.87
CA THR A 72 8.42 5.13 0.59
C THR A 72 8.16 6.48 1.21
N TYR A 73 8.76 7.53 0.67
CA TYR A 73 8.52 8.89 1.14
C TYR A 73 7.04 9.29 0.97
N VAL A 74 6.47 9.02 -0.19
CA VAL A 74 5.06 9.36 -0.47
C VAL A 74 4.13 8.57 0.45
N PHE A 75 4.38 7.27 0.60
CA PHE A 75 3.59 6.44 1.51
C PHE A 75 3.62 6.99 2.95
N GLN A 76 4.80 7.29 3.47
CA GLN A 76 4.94 7.82 4.83
C GLN A 76 4.26 9.18 4.99
N ALA A 77 4.36 10.04 4.00
CA ALA A 77 3.72 11.35 4.05
C ALA A 77 2.20 11.22 4.15
N ILE A 78 1.62 10.30 3.41
CA ILE A 78 0.18 10.03 3.46
C ILE A 78 -0.20 9.32 4.76
N ALA A 79 0.54 8.28 5.12
CA ALA A 79 0.23 7.44 6.27
C ALA A 79 0.32 8.20 7.60
N ASP A 80 1.37 8.95 7.78
CA ASP A 80 1.71 9.60 9.05
C ASP A 80 1.42 11.10 9.06
N GLY A 81 1.07 11.65 7.91
CA GLY A 81 0.78 13.07 7.78
C GLY A 81 2.05 13.92 7.75
N ARG A 82 1.85 15.21 7.63
CA ARG A 82 2.91 16.21 7.63
C ARG A 82 2.44 17.48 8.32
N GLU A 83 3.36 18.15 8.97
CA GLU A 83 3.15 19.48 9.50
C GLU A 83 4.15 20.44 8.85
N ARG A 84 3.66 21.59 8.43
CA ARG A 84 4.49 22.63 7.85
C ARG A 84 3.94 23.99 8.28
N GLY A 85 4.57 24.58 9.28
CA GLY A 85 4.06 25.81 9.89
C GLY A 85 2.69 25.60 10.50
N SER A 86 1.70 26.39 10.09
CA SER A 86 0.32 26.25 10.52
C SER A 86 -0.48 25.23 9.73
N MET A 87 0.11 24.65 8.69
CA MET A 87 -0.55 23.67 7.83
C MET A 87 -0.31 22.25 8.32
N ARG A 88 -1.37 21.47 8.39
CA ARG A 88 -1.31 20.09 8.85
C ARG A 88 -2.02 19.17 7.86
N MET A 89 -1.27 18.17 7.39
CA MET A 89 -1.83 17.05 6.66
C MET A 89 -2.11 15.94 7.67
N PRO A 90 -3.37 15.49 7.80
CA PRO A 90 -3.71 14.43 8.76
C PRO A 90 -3.11 13.08 8.35
N ALA A 91 -2.90 12.23 9.36
CA ALA A 91 -2.40 10.88 9.16
C ALA A 91 -3.51 9.98 8.59
N ALA A 92 -3.31 9.48 7.39
CA ALA A 92 -4.30 8.60 6.74
C ALA A 92 -4.35 7.20 7.38
N ARG A 93 -3.31 6.81 8.10
CA ARG A 93 -3.23 5.50 8.77
C ARG A 93 -4.40 5.26 9.73
N GLU A 94 -4.99 6.31 10.26
CA GLU A 94 -6.13 6.23 11.17
C GLU A 94 -7.44 5.81 10.49
N VAL A 95 -7.55 6.03 9.19
CA VAL A 95 -8.81 5.83 8.43
C VAL A 95 -8.65 4.96 7.19
N LEU A 96 -7.44 4.67 6.76
CA LEU A 96 -7.13 3.87 5.58
C LEU A 96 -6.33 2.64 5.93
N SER A 97 -6.55 1.55 5.21
CA SER A 97 -5.67 0.38 5.24
C SER A 97 -4.34 0.69 4.54
N ASP A 98 -3.32 -0.11 4.81
CA ASP A 98 -2.04 0.00 4.11
C ASP A 98 -2.20 -0.16 2.60
N GLU A 99 -3.07 -1.07 2.16
CA GLU A 99 -3.38 -1.24 0.74
C GLU A 99 -3.94 0.04 0.12
N GLU A 100 -4.89 0.66 0.78
CA GLU A 100 -5.47 1.93 0.30
C GLU A 100 -4.45 3.05 0.27
N ILE A 101 -3.54 3.09 1.24
CA ILE A 101 -2.45 4.08 1.26
C ILE A 101 -1.49 3.82 0.10
N TRP A 102 -1.15 2.56 -0.20
CA TRP A 102 -0.31 2.23 -1.36
C TRP A 102 -0.99 2.59 -2.68
N GLN A 103 -2.28 2.35 -2.80
CA GLN A 103 -3.06 2.76 -3.97
C GLN A 103 -3.02 4.28 -4.14
N THR A 104 -3.24 5.01 -3.07
CA THR A 104 -3.16 6.47 -3.08
C THR A 104 -1.75 6.94 -3.41
N THR A 105 -0.74 6.27 -2.89
CA THR A 105 0.67 6.52 -3.23
C THR A 105 0.89 6.39 -4.74
N ALA A 106 0.38 5.33 -5.34
CA ALA A 106 0.51 5.12 -6.79
C ALA A 106 -0.13 6.26 -7.58
N TYR A 107 -1.31 6.69 -7.18
CA TYR A 107 -1.99 7.81 -7.83
C TYR A 107 -1.19 9.11 -7.69
N VAL A 108 -0.76 9.44 -6.47
CA VAL A 108 -0.01 10.66 -6.19
C VAL A 108 1.31 10.69 -6.97
N MET A 109 2.02 9.57 -7.04
CA MET A 109 3.23 9.47 -7.84
C MET A 109 2.96 9.69 -9.33
N SER A 110 1.81 9.23 -9.80
CA SER A 110 1.44 9.37 -11.23
C SER A 110 1.21 10.81 -11.66
N ILE A 111 0.81 11.68 -10.72
CA ILE A 111 0.55 13.09 -10.99
C ILE A 111 1.71 14.01 -10.63
N GLY A 112 2.69 13.51 -9.88
CA GLY A 112 3.87 14.27 -9.48
C GLY A 112 4.73 14.68 -10.66
N LEU A 113 5.70 15.54 -10.36
CA LEU A 113 6.65 16.00 -11.35
C LEU A 113 7.46 14.81 -11.87
N LYS A 114 7.41 14.57 -13.17
CA LYS A 114 8.18 13.50 -13.80
C LYS A 114 9.58 14.00 -14.07
N SER A 115 10.57 13.31 -13.48
CA SER A 115 11.96 13.55 -13.84
C SER A 115 12.18 13.14 -15.29
N LYS A 116 12.79 14.02 -16.04
CA LYS A 116 13.17 13.77 -17.42
C LYS A 116 14.37 12.81 -17.49
#